data_368c4fc2efb3864f846fffa49f35816e
#
_entry.id   368c4fc2efb3864f846fffa49f35816e
#
_cell.length_a   1.000
_cell.length_b   1.000
_cell.length_c   1.000
_cell.angle_alpha   90.00
_cell.angle_beta   90.00
_cell.angle_gamma   90.00
#
_symmetry.space_group_name_H-M   'P 1'
#
loop_
_entity.id
_entity.type
_entity.pdbx_description
1 polymer ?
#
loop_
_entity_poly.entity_id
_entity_poly.type
_entity_poly.pdbx_seq_one_letter_code
_entity_poly.pdbx_strand_id
1 'polypeptide(L)'
;MKDISTPLRRFLAWLDMHLVDHGFVRAIYNNFYDLGGCMFRSSQPSPAQIRKYHRKYGLKTIINLRGEHDYGSYFFEKEVCEELGIALHDVKLYSRNPPEVAEVHMMRDLFERIEYPALMHCKSGADRAGMGAALYRILHLGEPVSKAMAELDWKYGHFKKAKTGVLDFFFAQYLAANAKQRIGFMEWVETGYDDKALKAQFREEGWSSLVVDKVLHRE
;
A
#
# COMPACT_ATOMS: atom_id res chain seq x y z
N MET A 1 5.02 -17.40 -15.40
CA MET A 1 6.18 -18.24 -14.92
C MET A 1 5.78 -18.80 -13.57
N LYS A 2 5.92 -20.10 -13.34
CA LYS A 2 5.38 -20.72 -12.10
C LYS A 2 6.43 -21.05 -11.02
N ASP A 3 7.72 -20.96 -11.33
CA ASP A 3 8.81 -21.24 -10.39
C ASP A 3 10.16 -20.74 -10.91
N ILE A 4 11.20 -20.82 -10.07
CA ILE A 4 12.61 -20.51 -10.39
C ILE A 4 13.54 -21.71 -10.11
N SER A 5 13.02 -22.93 -10.20
CA SER A 5 13.71 -24.16 -9.80
C SER A 5 14.89 -24.56 -10.69
N THR A 6 14.94 -24.12 -11.94
CA THR A 6 16.03 -24.43 -12.89
C THR A 6 16.84 -23.19 -13.26
N PRO A 7 18.15 -23.34 -13.64
CA PRO A 7 18.96 -22.20 -14.08
C PRO A 7 18.34 -21.38 -15.21
N LEU A 8 17.72 -22.03 -16.19
CA LEU A 8 17.03 -21.36 -17.28
C LEU A 8 15.81 -20.56 -16.80
N ARG A 9 14.99 -21.13 -15.91
CA ARG A 9 13.83 -20.45 -15.34
C ARG A 9 14.25 -19.27 -14.47
N ARG A 10 15.32 -19.40 -13.67
CA ARG A 10 15.90 -18.28 -12.92
C ARG A 10 16.34 -17.15 -13.83
N PHE A 11 17.04 -17.47 -14.91
CA PHE A 11 17.47 -16.46 -15.89
C PHE A 11 16.28 -15.74 -16.53
N LEU A 12 15.25 -16.48 -16.95
CA LEU A 12 14.02 -15.91 -17.51
C LEU A 12 13.27 -15.07 -16.47
N ALA A 13 13.20 -15.50 -15.23
CA ALA A 13 12.62 -14.73 -14.12
C ALA A 13 13.39 -13.45 -13.84
N TRP A 14 14.72 -13.50 -13.94
CA TRP A 14 15.56 -12.33 -13.80
C TRP A 14 15.33 -11.32 -14.94
N LEU A 15 15.24 -11.79 -16.19
CA LEU A 15 14.86 -10.94 -17.32
C LEU A 15 13.47 -10.32 -17.13
N ASP A 16 12.48 -11.12 -16.73
CA ASP A 16 11.11 -10.65 -16.45
C ASP A 16 11.10 -9.57 -15.35
N MET A 17 11.80 -9.80 -14.25
CA MET A 17 11.92 -8.81 -13.15
C MET A 17 12.48 -7.48 -13.64
N HIS A 18 13.49 -7.51 -14.52
CA HIS A 18 14.16 -6.30 -14.97
C HIS A 18 13.48 -5.61 -16.15
N LEU A 19 13.01 -6.37 -17.14
CA LEU A 19 12.48 -5.83 -18.41
C LEU A 19 10.96 -5.63 -18.37
N VAL A 20 10.22 -6.60 -17.84
CA VAL A 20 8.75 -6.58 -17.82
C VAL A 20 8.22 -5.87 -16.57
N ASP A 21 8.77 -6.19 -15.39
CA ASP A 21 8.36 -5.59 -14.14
C ASP A 21 9.14 -4.30 -13.80
N HIS A 22 10.00 -3.83 -14.70
CA HIS A 22 10.78 -2.58 -14.58
C HIS A 22 11.68 -2.51 -13.33
N GLY A 23 12.30 -3.63 -12.95
CA GLY A 23 13.14 -3.73 -11.75
C GLY A 23 14.32 -2.77 -11.74
N PHE A 24 14.91 -2.46 -12.91
CA PHE A 24 16.01 -1.51 -13.04
C PHE A 24 15.63 -0.08 -12.62
N VAL A 25 14.40 0.37 -12.90
CA VAL A 25 13.91 1.69 -12.46
C VAL A 25 13.80 1.74 -10.93
N ARG A 26 13.31 0.65 -10.32
CA ARG A 26 13.15 0.55 -8.86
C ARG A 26 14.48 0.40 -8.11
N ALA A 27 15.54 0.00 -8.79
CA ALA A 27 16.88 -0.01 -8.21
C ALA A 27 17.36 1.42 -7.89
N ILE A 28 16.95 2.41 -8.70
CA ILE A 28 17.25 3.82 -8.54
C ILE A 28 16.17 4.52 -7.68
N TYR A 29 14.90 4.30 -8.02
CA TYR A 29 13.75 4.88 -7.34
C TYR A 29 13.07 3.81 -6.48
N ASN A 30 13.61 3.60 -5.28
CA ASN A 30 13.08 2.57 -4.36
C ASN A 30 11.91 3.04 -3.50
N ASN A 31 11.64 4.33 -3.47
CA ASN A 31 10.51 4.94 -2.74
C ASN A 31 10.41 4.47 -1.27
N PHE A 32 11.57 4.36 -0.61
CA PHE A 32 11.69 3.82 0.73
C PHE A 32 11.58 4.92 1.78
N TYR A 33 10.62 4.80 2.69
CA TYR A 33 10.37 5.75 3.78
C TYR A 33 10.01 5.02 5.07
N ASP A 34 10.38 5.64 6.19
CA ASP A 34 9.98 5.24 7.53
C ASP A 34 8.61 5.86 7.86
N LEU A 35 7.69 5.05 8.35
CA LEU A 35 6.34 5.46 8.76
C LEU A 35 6.24 5.70 10.27
N GLY A 36 7.28 5.41 11.03
CA GLY A 36 7.23 5.29 12.49
C GLY A 36 6.76 3.90 12.95
N GLY A 37 6.85 3.62 14.25
CA GLY A 37 6.42 2.34 14.83
C GLY A 37 7.12 1.10 14.24
N CYS A 38 8.36 1.26 13.73
CA CYS A 38 9.10 0.19 13.05
C CYS A 38 8.43 -0.34 11.76
N MET A 39 7.58 0.46 11.11
CA MET A 39 7.01 0.15 9.80
C MET A 39 7.67 1.01 8.72
N PHE A 40 8.02 0.38 7.61
CA PHE A 40 8.57 1.03 6.42
C PHE A 40 7.65 0.83 5.22
N ARG A 41 7.75 1.73 4.22
CA ARG A 41 7.11 1.57 2.91
C ARG A 41 8.15 1.63 1.80
N SER A 42 7.89 0.95 0.66
CA SER A 42 8.76 1.06 -0.53
C SER A 42 8.06 0.70 -1.84
N SER A 43 8.76 0.87 -2.97
CA SER A 43 8.48 0.10 -4.19
C SER A 43 8.84 -1.36 -3.98
N GLN A 44 8.46 -2.26 -4.91
CA GLN A 44 8.88 -3.68 -4.90
C GLN A 44 10.39 -3.77 -4.71
N PRO A 45 10.89 -4.27 -3.57
CA PRO A 45 12.31 -4.36 -3.31
C PRO A 45 12.97 -5.47 -4.12
N SER A 46 14.21 -5.28 -4.52
CA SER A 46 15.04 -6.36 -5.06
C SER A 46 15.56 -7.26 -3.92
N PRO A 47 16.00 -8.49 -4.20
CA PRO A 47 16.66 -9.36 -3.22
C PRO A 47 17.80 -8.69 -2.47
N ALA A 48 18.63 -7.90 -3.17
CA ALA A 48 19.72 -7.16 -2.56
C ALA A 48 19.24 -6.06 -1.59
N GLN A 49 18.14 -5.38 -1.92
CA GLN A 49 17.51 -4.39 -1.04
C GLN A 49 16.89 -5.06 0.19
N ILE A 50 16.22 -6.20 0.04
CA ILE A 50 15.68 -6.96 1.18
C ILE A 50 16.79 -7.36 2.15
N ARG A 51 17.90 -7.95 1.65
CA ARG A 51 19.06 -8.30 2.48
C ARG A 51 19.68 -7.07 3.16
N LYS A 52 19.76 -5.93 2.45
CA LYS A 52 20.23 -4.65 3.01
C LYS A 52 19.30 -4.17 4.14
N TYR A 53 17.99 -4.18 3.93
CA TYR A 53 17.03 -3.72 4.93
C TYR A 53 16.96 -4.65 6.12
N HIS A 54 17.01 -5.97 5.91
CA HIS A 54 17.10 -6.94 6.98
C HIS A 54 18.34 -6.71 7.87
N ARG A 55 19.54 -6.55 7.26
CA ARG A 55 20.77 -6.26 8.04
C ARG A 55 20.71 -4.91 8.77
N LYS A 56 20.10 -3.88 8.14
CA LYS A 56 20.11 -2.52 8.70
C LYS A 56 19.03 -2.29 9.75
N TYR A 57 17.85 -2.86 9.54
CA TYR A 57 16.68 -2.57 10.35
C TYR A 57 16.13 -3.80 11.10
N GLY A 58 16.69 -4.98 10.86
CA GLY A 58 16.23 -6.21 11.49
C GLY A 58 14.86 -6.66 11.01
N LEU A 59 14.52 -6.44 9.72
CA LEU A 59 13.19 -6.78 9.19
C LEU A 59 12.75 -8.19 9.57
N LYS A 60 11.54 -8.31 10.10
CA LYS A 60 10.86 -9.55 10.45
C LYS A 60 9.74 -9.90 9.49
N THR A 61 9.10 -8.87 8.91
CA THR A 61 7.91 -9.04 8.06
C THR A 61 8.02 -8.21 6.80
N ILE A 62 7.53 -8.76 5.68
CA ILE A 62 7.24 -8.04 4.45
C ILE A 62 5.76 -8.21 4.11
N ILE A 63 5.07 -7.10 3.80
CA ILE A 63 3.69 -7.06 3.34
C ILE A 63 3.68 -6.70 1.86
N ASN A 64 3.41 -7.68 1.01
CA ASN A 64 3.28 -7.50 -0.43
C ASN A 64 1.86 -7.08 -0.80
N LEU A 65 1.63 -5.79 -1.03
CA LEU A 65 0.32 -5.24 -1.40
C LEU A 65 -0.07 -5.48 -2.88
N ARG A 66 0.73 -6.25 -3.61
CA ARG A 66 0.41 -6.72 -4.97
C ARG A 66 -0.37 -8.04 -4.95
N GLY A 67 -0.26 -8.79 -3.84
CA GLY A 67 -0.66 -10.18 -3.74
C GLY A 67 0.26 -11.11 -4.55
N GLU A 68 0.00 -12.38 -4.52
CA GLU A 68 0.71 -13.35 -5.36
C GLU A 68 0.56 -13.02 -6.84
N HIS A 69 1.64 -13.16 -7.60
CA HIS A 69 1.67 -12.93 -9.04
C HIS A 69 2.82 -13.67 -9.72
N ASP A 70 2.73 -13.82 -11.04
CA ASP A 70 3.68 -14.62 -11.84
C ASP A 70 4.93 -13.87 -12.33
N TYR A 71 5.24 -12.68 -11.81
CA TYR A 71 6.46 -11.96 -12.16
C TYR A 71 7.67 -12.49 -11.41
N GLY A 72 8.84 -12.46 -12.05
CA GLY A 72 10.09 -12.89 -11.44
C GLY A 72 10.45 -12.19 -10.14
N SER A 73 10.06 -10.92 -9.99
CA SER A 73 10.26 -10.16 -8.76
C SER A 73 9.63 -10.81 -7.51
N TYR A 74 8.46 -11.44 -7.66
CA TYR A 74 7.78 -12.13 -6.57
C TYR A 74 8.50 -13.41 -6.15
N PHE A 75 8.92 -14.23 -7.11
CA PHE A 75 9.64 -15.47 -6.81
C PHE A 75 10.97 -15.23 -6.12
N PHE A 76 11.72 -14.20 -6.55
CA PHE A 76 12.97 -13.82 -5.89
C PHE A 76 12.75 -13.18 -4.52
N GLU A 77 11.66 -12.45 -4.32
CA GLU A 77 11.28 -11.93 -3.01
C GLU A 77 10.96 -13.07 -2.05
N LYS A 78 10.12 -14.01 -2.47
CA LYS A 78 9.75 -15.19 -1.67
C LYS A 78 10.99 -15.99 -1.26
N GLU A 79 11.88 -16.28 -2.22
CA GLU A 79 13.13 -17.02 -1.95
C GLU A 79 14.00 -16.30 -0.90
N VAL A 80 14.19 -14.98 -1.02
CA VAL A 80 15.03 -14.26 -0.07
C VAL A 80 14.37 -14.09 1.30
N CYS A 81 13.04 -14.02 1.35
CA CYS A 81 12.31 -14.01 2.62
C CYS A 81 12.48 -15.36 3.34
N GLU A 82 12.35 -16.48 2.63
CA GLU A 82 12.59 -17.83 3.15
C GLU A 82 14.04 -17.99 3.64
N GLU A 83 15.04 -17.51 2.87
CA GLU A 83 16.46 -17.53 3.24
C GLU A 83 16.75 -16.79 4.54
N LEU A 84 16.07 -15.65 4.76
CA LEU A 84 16.34 -14.76 5.90
C LEU A 84 15.37 -14.97 7.08
N GLY A 85 14.42 -15.90 6.98
CA GLY A 85 13.39 -16.09 7.99
C GLY A 85 12.44 -14.91 8.15
N ILE A 86 12.21 -14.15 7.05
CA ILE A 86 11.26 -13.02 7.02
C ILE A 86 9.87 -13.55 6.65
N ALA A 87 8.87 -13.24 7.46
CA ALA A 87 7.48 -13.58 7.15
C ALA A 87 6.99 -12.73 5.96
N LEU A 88 6.56 -13.37 4.87
CA LEU A 88 5.98 -12.72 3.70
C LEU A 88 4.45 -12.86 3.75
N HIS A 89 3.74 -11.73 3.80
CA HIS A 89 2.28 -11.67 3.77
C HIS A 89 1.82 -11.08 2.44
N ASP A 90 1.13 -11.89 1.66
CA ASP A 90 0.53 -11.48 0.40
C ASP A 90 -0.87 -10.91 0.64
N VAL A 91 -1.00 -9.61 0.41
CA VAL A 91 -2.25 -8.85 0.52
C VAL A 91 -2.53 -8.17 -0.81
N LYS A 92 -3.69 -8.43 -1.40
CA LYS A 92 -4.03 -7.83 -2.68
C LYS A 92 -4.89 -6.60 -2.49
N LEU A 93 -4.29 -5.40 -2.58
CA LEU A 93 -5.01 -4.13 -2.69
C LEU A 93 -5.07 -3.66 -4.14
N TYR A 94 -6.04 -2.80 -4.44
CA TYR A 94 -6.26 -2.24 -5.77
C TYR A 94 -6.00 -0.73 -5.79
N SER A 95 -5.24 -0.26 -6.79
CA SER A 95 -4.91 1.17 -6.90
C SER A 95 -6.02 2.03 -7.53
N ARG A 96 -7.03 1.40 -8.15
CA ARG A 96 -8.11 2.07 -8.88
C ARG A 96 -9.49 1.71 -8.36
N ASN A 97 -9.55 1.13 -7.19
CA ASN A 97 -10.75 0.85 -6.44
C ASN A 97 -10.57 1.38 -5.03
N PRO A 98 -11.60 1.87 -4.36
CA PRO A 98 -11.56 2.06 -2.93
C PRO A 98 -11.46 0.69 -2.25
N PRO A 99 -10.92 0.59 -1.02
CA PRO A 99 -10.79 -0.69 -0.33
C PRO A 99 -12.18 -1.24 0.02
N GLU A 100 -12.37 -2.54 -0.08
CA GLU A 100 -13.55 -3.20 0.47
C GLU A 100 -13.51 -3.17 2.02
N VAL A 101 -14.67 -3.23 2.67
CA VAL A 101 -14.76 -3.30 4.15
C VAL A 101 -13.89 -4.42 4.70
N ALA A 102 -13.94 -5.60 4.06
CA ALA A 102 -13.14 -6.76 4.44
C ALA A 102 -11.62 -6.51 4.31
N GLU A 103 -11.18 -5.73 3.31
CA GLU A 103 -9.77 -5.37 3.13
C GLU A 103 -9.28 -4.44 4.26
N VAL A 104 -10.13 -3.50 4.72
CA VAL A 104 -9.79 -2.62 5.86
C VAL A 104 -9.64 -3.43 7.15
N HIS A 105 -10.57 -4.34 7.42
CA HIS A 105 -10.47 -5.25 8.58
C HIS A 105 -9.23 -6.14 8.51
N MET A 106 -8.99 -6.75 7.34
CA MET A 106 -7.81 -7.60 7.13
C MET A 106 -6.51 -6.84 7.39
N MET A 107 -6.40 -5.58 6.93
CA MET A 107 -5.22 -4.74 7.18
C MET A 107 -5.07 -4.41 8.66
N ARG A 108 -6.15 -4.08 9.37
CA ARG A 108 -6.14 -3.85 10.82
C ARG A 108 -5.60 -5.08 11.57
N ASP A 109 -6.20 -6.24 11.31
CA ASP A 109 -5.85 -7.49 11.99
C ASP A 109 -4.42 -7.94 11.63
N LEU A 110 -3.95 -7.65 10.42
CA LEU A 110 -2.58 -7.92 10.00
C LEU A 110 -1.59 -7.06 10.79
N PHE A 111 -1.83 -5.75 10.91
CA PHE A 111 -0.95 -4.84 11.67
C PHE A 111 -0.84 -5.21 13.15
N GLU A 112 -1.86 -5.82 13.73
CA GLU A 112 -1.83 -6.29 15.13
C GLU A 112 -1.06 -7.61 15.30
N ARG A 113 -0.99 -8.45 14.25
CA ARG A 113 -0.45 -9.82 14.36
C ARG A 113 0.98 -10.00 13.87
N ILE A 114 1.47 -9.11 13.00
CA ILE A 114 2.81 -9.24 12.41
C ILE A 114 3.91 -8.91 13.41
N GLU A 115 5.09 -9.46 13.17
CA GLU A 115 6.29 -9.07 13.88
C GLU A 115 6.94 -7.85 13.22
N TYR A 116 7.31 -6.88 14.04
CA TYR A 116 8.06 -5.70 13.62
C TYR A 116 9.57 -5.87 13.88
N PRO A 117 10.46 -5.19 13.14
CA PRO A 117 10.22 -4.21 12.05
C PRO A 117 9.64 -4.84 10.79
N ALA A 118 8.73 -4.12 10.13
CA ALA A 118 8.03 -4.58 8.94
C ALA A 118 8.20 -3.61 7.75
N LEU A 119 8.11 -4.14 6.53
CA LEU A 119 8.14 -3.37 5.29
C LEU A 119 6.90 -3.69 4.47
N MET A 120 6.10 -2.68 4.12
CA MET A 120 5.05 -2.84 3.12
C MET A 120 5.47 -2.28 1.76
N HIS A 121 5.09 -2.93 0.68
CA HIS A 121 5.38 -2.46 -0.66
C HIS A 121 4.28 -2.77 -1.66
N CYS A 122 4.32 -2.03 -2.78
CA CYS A 122 3.58 -2.40 -3.99
C CYS A 122 4.53 -2.35 -5.20
N LYS A 123 4.07 -2.15 -6.44
CA LYS A 123 4.96 -2.08 -7.60
C LYS A 123 5.87 -0.83 -7.55
N SER A 124 5.26 0.36 -7.46
CA SER A 124 5.96 1.67 -7.49
C SER A 124 6.18 2.29 -6.09
N GLY A 125 5.53 1.74 -5.06
CA GLY A 125 5.53 2.37 -3.73
C GLY A 125 4.62 3.59 -3.61
N ALA A 126 3.82 3.91 -4.64
CA ALA A 126 2.96 5.09 -4.70
C ALA A 126 1.55 4.80 -4.12
N ASP A 127 0.65 4.27 -4.94
CA ASP A 127 -0.79 4.21 -4.64
C ASP A 127 -1.15 3.20 -3.55
N ARG A 128 -0.92 1.90 -3.79
CA ARG A 128 -1.27 0.84 -2.82
C ARG A 128 -0.43 0.92 -1.54
N ALA A 129 0.86 1.23 -1.68
CA ALA A 129 1.71 1.48 -0.52
C ALA A 129 1.29 2.76 0.23
N GLY A 130 0.83 3.79 -0.47
CA GLY A 130 0.23 4.98 0.13
C GLY A 130 -1.05 4.67 0.89
N MET A 131 -1.95 3.88 0.30
CA MET A 131 -3.17 3.41 0.95
C MET A 131 -2.87 2.57 2.21
N GLY A 132 -1.98 1.57 2.08
CA GLY A 132 -1.57 0.75 3.22
C GLY A 132 -0.90 1.56 4.33
N ALA A 133 -0.06 2.56 3.97
CA ALA A 133 0.59 3.45 4.93
C ALA A 133 -0.41 4.36 5.66
N ALA A 134 -1.40 4.91 4.94
CA ALA A 134 -2.47 5.69 5.56
C ALA A 134 -3.29 4.83 6.53
N LEU A 135 -3.69 3.61 6.13
CA LEU A 135 -4.39 2.67 7.02
C LEU A 135 -3.54 2.30 8.24
N TYR A 136 -2.23 2.07 8.07
CA TYR A 136 -1.33 1.80 9.20
C TYR A 136 -1.31 2.95 10.21
N ARG A 137 -1.18 4.19 9.73
CA ARG A 137 -1.20 5.39 10.60
C ARG A 137 -2.51 5.54 11.36
N ILE A 138 -3.65 5.26 10.69
CA ILE A 138 -4.97 5.37 11.32
C ILE A 138 -5.21 4.23 12.30
N LEU A 139 -5.02 2.99 11.86
CA LEU A 139 -5.49 1.80 12.57
C LEU A 139 -4.50 1.32 13.63
N HIS A 140 -3.19 1.50 13.41
CA HIS A 140 -2.15 1.03 14.33
C HIS A 140 -1.53 2.16 15.16
N LEU A 141 -1.23 3.31 14.53
CA LEU A 141 -0.67 4.46 15.26
C LEU A 141 -1.73 5.38 15.88
N GLY A 142 -3.02 5.21 15.57
CA GLY A 142 -4.11 6.04 16.07
C GLY A 142 -4.07 7.50 15.57
N GLU A 143 -3.40 7.76 14.45
CA GLU A 143 -3.29 9.11 13.90
C GLU A 143 -4.60 9.56 13.24
N PRO A 144 -4.92 10.87 13.27
CA PRO A 144 -6.07 11.41 12.57
C PRO A 144 -6.01 11.12 11.05
N VAL A 145 -7.17 10.83 10.44
CA VAL A 145 -7.25 10.54 9.00
C VAL A 145 -6.73 11.70 8.16
N SER A 146 -7.01 12.95 8.54
CA SER A 146 -6.51 14.15 7.87
C SER A 146 -4.97 14.18 7.74
N LYS A 147 -4.26 13.71 8.78
CA LYS A 147 -2.79 13.57 8.78
C LYS A 147 -2.34 12.37 7.96
N ALA A 148 -3.00 11.23 8.13
CA ALA A 148 -2.64 9.98 7.46
C ALA A 148 -2.76 10.05 5.93
N MET A 149 -3.69 10.86 5.40
CA MET A 149 -3.83 11.10 3.95
C MET A 149 -2.57 11.65 3.27
N ALA A 150 -1.63 12.25 4.01
CA ALA A 150 -0.34 12.68 3.48
C ALA A 150 0.53 11.54 2.93
N GLU A 151 0.16 10.27 3.18
CA GLU A 151 0.80 9.11 2.56
C GLU A 151 0.37 8.90 1.08
N LEU A 152 -0.69 9.57 0.63
CA LEU A 152 -1.15 9.67 -0.76
C LEU A 152 -0.71 11.02 -1.33
N ASP A 153 0.58 11.16 -1.61
CA ASP A 153 1.18 12.42 -2.05
C ASP A 153 2.03 12.25 -3.32
N TRP A 154 2.14 13.32 -4.10
CA TRP A 154 2.94 13.36 -5.33
C TRP A 154 4.42 13.02 -5.09
N LYS A 155 4.97 13.33 -3.90
CA LYS A 155 6.36 12.99 -3.53
C LYS A 155 6.65 11.49 -3.58
N TYR A 156 5.59 10.66 -3.45
CA TYR A 156 5.66 9.21 -3.60
C TYR A 156 5.25 8.73 -5.00
N GLY A 157 4.92 9.66 -5.91
CA GLY A 157 4.43 9.37 -7.25
C GLY A 157 2.93 9.05 -7.31
N HIS A 158 2.16 9.42 -6.27
CA HIS A 158 0.70 9.35 -6.29
C HIS A 158 0.09 10.64 -6.85
N PHE A 159 -0.91 10.50 -7.74
CA PHE A 159 -1.56 11.64 -8.40
C PHE A 159 -3.06 11.62 -8.16
N LYS A 160 -3.55 12.55 -7.34
CA LYS A 160 -4.98 12.68 -6.97
C LYS A 160 -5.93 12.81 -8.16
N LYS A 161 -5.51 13.50 -9.21
CA LYS A 161 -6.32 13.72 -10.43
C LYS A 161 -6.34 12.51 -11.38
N ALA A 162 -5.61 11.45 -11.10
CA ALA A 162 -5.64 10.21 -11.86
C ALA A 162 -6.77 9.29 -11.37
N LYS A 163 -6.97 8.15 -12.05
CA LYS A 163 -7.92 7.10 -11.62
C LYS A 163 -7.62 6.56 -10.21
N THR A 164 -6.38 6.72 -9.75
CA THR A 164 -5.92 6.32 -8.41
C THR A 164 -6.38 7.28 -7.32
N GLY A 165 -6.83 8.47 -7.66
CA GLY A 165 -7.41 9.44 -6.72
C GLY A 165 -8.66 8.96 -6.00
N VAL A 166 -9.27 7.85 -6.43
CA VAL A 166 -10.33 7.18 -5.67
C VAL A 166 -9.88 6.79 -4.25
N LEU A 167 -8.57 6.59 -4.04
CA LEU A 167 -8.00 6.29 -2.72
C LEU A 167 -8.06 7.50 -1.79
N ASP A 168 -7.74 8.69 -2.30
CA ASP A 168 -7.92 9.95 -1.54
C ASP A 168 -9.40 10.23 -1.30
N PHE A 169 -10.25 9.94 -2.31
CA PHE A 169 -11.69 10.16 -2.22
C PHE A 169 -12.32 9.34 -1.11
N PHE A 170 -11.85 8.11 -0.87
CA PHE A 170 -12.26 7.27 0.24
C PHE A 170 -12.07 7.97 1.60
N PHE A 171 -10.89 8.48 1.88
CA PHE A 171 -10.62 9.19 3.13
C PHE A 171 -11.39 10.52 3.23
N ALA A 172 -11.54 11.21 2.09
CA ALA A 172 -12.29 12.45 2.04
C ALA A 172 -13.78 12.26 2.36
N GLN A 173 -14.39 11.16 1.90
CA GLN A 173 -15.78 10.83 2.25
C GLN A 173 -15.92 10.53 3.75
N TYR A 174 -14.96 9.84 4.35
CA TYR A 174 -14.94 9.68 5.80
C TYR A 174 -14.89 11.03 6.51
N LEU A 175 -13.97 11.92 6.11
CA LEU A 175 -13.84 13.24 6.75
C LEU A 175 -15.14 14.06 6.63
N ALA A 176 -15.83 13.99 5.48
CA ALA A 176 -17.11 14.63 5.28
C ALA A 176 -18.23 14.02 6.18
N ALA A 177 -18.24 12.70 6.36
CA ALA A 177 -19.16 12.03 7.27
C ALA A 177 -18.89 12.39 8.73
N ASN A 178 -17.61 12.33 9.15
CA ASN A 178 -17.20 12.68 10.51
C ASN A 178 -17.49 14.15 10.87
N ALA A 179 -17.35 15.07 9.92
CA ALA A 179 -17.71 16.48 10.13
C ALA A 179 -19.20 16.69 10.40
N LYS A 180 -20.08 15.82 9.87
CA LYS A 180 -21.53 15.89 10.06
C LYS A 180 -21.98 15.28 11.40
N GLN A 181 -21.43 14.14 11.79
CA GLN A 181 -21.97 13.38 12.93
C GLN A 181 -20.91 12.76 13.87
N ARG A 182 -19.63 13.17 13.77
CA ARG A 182 -18.54 12.71 14.66
C ARG A 182 -18.49 11.18 14.81
N ILE A 183 -18.38 10.48 13.69
CA ILE A 183 -18.28 9.02 13.64
C ILE A 183 -16.82 8.57 13.63
N GLY A 184 -16.48 7.46 14.33
CA GLY A 184 -15.16 6.84 14.28
C GLY A 184 -14.85 6.24 12.89
N PHE A 185 -13.54 6.14 12.53
CA PHE A 185 -13.16 5.63 11.20
C PHE A 185 -13.68 4.21 10.96
N MET A 186 -13.44 3.29 11.89
CA MET A 186 -13.90 1.90 11.74
C MET A 186 -15.43 1.78 11.78
N GLU A 187 -16.08 2.55 12.64
CA GLU A 187 -17.54 2.60 12.71
C GLU A 187 -18.13 3.07 11.37
N TRP A 188 -17.53 4.11 10.76
CA TRP A 188 -17.95 4.56 9.43
C TRP A 188 -17.72 3.49 8.36
N VAL A 189 -16.57 2.81 8.37
CA VAL A 189 -16.28 1.71 7.44
C VAL A 189 -17.32 0.61 7.54
N GLU A 190 -17.79 0.30 8.74
CA GLU A 190 -18.73 -0.80 9.00
C GLU A 190 -20.20 -0.42 8.75
N THR A 191 -20.57 0.84 8.95
CA THR A 191 -22.00 1.24 8.97
C THR A 191 -22.40 2.26 7.93
N GLY A 192 -21.46 3.07 7.44
CA GLY A 192 -21.74 4.21 6.56
C GLY A 192 -21.01 4.15 5.20
N TYR A 193 -20.23 3.13 4.94
CA TYR A 193 -19.41 3.00 3.75
C TYR A 193 -19.89 1.88 2.81
N ASP A 194 -19.94 2.20 1.51
CA ASP A 194 -20.18 1.25 0.42
C ASP A 194 -19.15 1.52 -0.69
N ASP A 195 -18.25 0.56 -0.95
CA ASP A 195 -17.17 0.69 -1.91
C ASP A 195 -17.67 0.88 -3.36
N LYS A 196 -18.78 0.23 -3.72
CA LYS A 196 -19.37 0.31 -5.05
C LYS A 196 -20.04 1.65 -5.29
N ALA A 197 -20.81 2.13 -4.30
CA ALA A 197 -21.45 3.45 -4.36
C ALA A 197 -20.40 4.56 -4.41
N LEU A 198 -19.36 4.49 -3.56
CA LEU A 198 -18.26 5.46 -3.57
C LEU A 198 -17.50 5.46 -4.91
N LYS A 199 -17.25 4.29 -5.49
CA LYS A 199 -16.59 4.18 -6.79
C LYS A 199 -17.46 4.76 -7.92
N ALA A 200 -18.78 4.56 -7.88
CA ALA A 200 -19.71 5.15 -8.84
C ALA A 200 -19.69 6.67 -8.73
N GLN A 201 -19.82 7.21 -7.52
CA GLN A 201 -19.75 8.65 -7.26
C GLN A 201 -18.43 9.26 -7.75
N PHE A 202 -17.28 8.65 -7.46
CA PHE A 202 -15.98 9.13 -7.96
C PHE A 202 -15.89 9.17 -9.48
N ARG A 203 -16.54 8.25 -10.19
CA ARG A 203 -16.57 8.23 -11.67
C ARG A 203 -17.44 9.34 -12.27
N GLU A 204 -18.57 9.62 -11.66
CA GLU A 204 -19.54 10.61 -12.13
C GLU A 204 -19.10 12.03 -11.84
N GLU A 205 -18.64 12.28 -10.64
CA GLU A 205 -18.32 13.61 -10.15
C GLU A 205 -16.86 14.00 -10.42
N GLY A 206 -15.95 13.04 -10.49
CA GLY A 206 -14.53 13.28 -10.53
C GLY A 206 -14.05 14.10 -9.31
N TRP A 207 -12.88 14.73 -9.43
CA TRP A 207 -12.40 15.67 -8.41
C TRP A 207 -13.02 17.07 -8.50
N SER A 208 -13.81 17.36 -9.54
CA SER A 208 -14.35 18.70 -9.81
C SER A 208 -15.52 19.11 -8.92
N SER A 209 -16.23 18.14 -8.32
CA SER A 209 -17.37 18.39 -7.43
C SER A 209 -16.98 18.43 -5.95
N LEU A 210 -15.71 18.28 -5.63
CA LEU A 210 -15.28 18.06 -4.26
C LEU A 210 -15.44 19.28 -3.37
N VAL A 211 -16.49 19.22 -2.58
CA VAL A 211 -16.65 19.83 -1.25
C VAL A 211 -15.40 19.62 -0.35
N VAL A 212 -14.49 18.72 -0.72
CA VAL A 212 -13.28 18.37 0.01
C VAL A 212 -12.28 19.50 0.12
N ASP A 213 -12.13 20.35 -0.88
CA ASP A 213 -11.29 21.56 -0.74
C ASP A 213 -11.84 22.53 0.33
N LYS A 214 -13.15 22.50 0.58
CA LYS A 214 -13.76 23.31 1.66
C LYS A 214 -13.64 22.64 3.05
N VAL A 215 -13.47 21.33 3.12
CA VAL A 215 -13.35 20.61 4.40
C VAL A 215 -11.89 20.55 4.86
N LEU A 216 -10.93 20.40 3.93
CA LEU A 216 -9.49 20.32 4.24
C LEU A 216 -8.84 21.70 4.50
N HIS A 217 -9.45 22.80 4.08
CA HIS A 217 -8.94 24.17 4.30
C HIS A 217 -9.65 24.93 5.43
N ARG A 218 -10.35 24.24 6.31
CA ARG A 218 -11.04 24.85 7.47
C ARG A 218 -10.42 24.51 8.84
N GLU A 219 -9.13 24.22 8.87
CA GLU A 219 -8.36 24.27 10.14
C GLU A 219 -7.15 25.17 9.98
#